data_61829296abe686c43b72bb2373c448c4
#
_entry.id   61829296abe686c43b72bb2373c448c4
#
_cell.length_a   1.000
_cell.length_b   1.000
_cell.length_c   1.000
_cell.angle_alpha   90.00
_cell.angle_beta   90.00
_cell.angle_gamma   90.00
#
_symmetry.space_group_name_H-M   'P 1'
#
loop_
_entity.id
_entity.type
_entity.pdbx_description
1 polymer ?
#
loop_
_entity_poly.entity_id
_entity_poly.type
_entity_poly.pdbx_seq_one_letter_code
_entity_poly.pdbx_strand_id
1 'polypeptide(L)'
;MMKIALCQMSNSGSVSENLKKSIKAIERAAADGAQLILFPEVQLTEFFPQYPGQDVAHYRIERDSPVIKAFCDAARDNHIMAVPNVYLCENGKPYDASLLIDSDGDIIGRAHV
;
A
#
# COMPACT_ATOMS: atom_id res chain seq x y z
N MET A 1 9.51 21.26 9.26
CA MET A 1 10.14 19.94 9.16
C MET A 1 9.07 18.88 8.88
N MET A 2 9.32 18.00 7.92
CA MET A 2 8.38 16.94 7.58
C MET A 2 8.51 15.77 8.56
N LYS A 3 7.38 15.34 9.10
CA LYS A 3 7.34 14.16 9.96
C LYS A 3 6.90 12.95 9.13
N ILE A 4 7.70 11.90 9.12
CA ILE A 4 7.48 10.70 8.33
C ILE A 4 7.23 9.52 9.27
N ALA A 5 6.22 8.71 8.95
CA ALA A 5 5.94 7.47 9.65
C ALA A 5 6.43 6.30 8.80
N LEU A 6 7.10 5.36 9.43
CA LEU A 6 7.48 4.08 8.82
C LEU A 6 6.62 2.99 9.44
N CYS A 7 5.82 2.33 8.63
CA CYS A 7 4.94 1.27 9.12
C CYS A 7 5.65 -0.08 9.06
N GLN A 8 5.76 -0.74 10.19
CA GLN A 8 6.12 -2.16 10.28
C GLN A 8 4.89 -2.92 10.73
N MET A 9 4.51 -3.95 9.98
CA MET A 9 3.30 -4.69 10.30
C MET A 9 3.49 -6.18 10.08
N SER A 10 2.83 -6.98 10.89
CA SER A 10 2.76 -8.41 10.66
C SER A 10 1.76 -8.69 9.54
N ASN A 11 2.09 -9.64 8.69
CA ASN A 11 1.24 -10.03 7.58
C ASN A 11 0.41 -11.25 7.97
N SER A 12 -0.90 -11.18 7.80
CA SER A 12 -1.82 -12.23 8.23
C SER A 12 -2.10 -13.28 7.15
N GLY A 13 -1.61 -13.06 5.93
CA GLY A 13 -1.97 -13.90 4.78
C GLY A 13 -3.32 -13.54 4.15
N SER A 14 -4.06 -12.60 4.71
CA SER A 14 -5.33 -12.11 4.18
C SER A 14 -5.18 -10.68 3.69
N VAL A 15 -5.47 -10.43 2.40
CA VAL A 15 -5.43 -9.08 1.82
C VAL A 15 -6.37 -8.15 2.59
N SER A 16 -7.58 -8.62 2.89
CA SER A 16 -8.57 -7.82 3.62
C SER A 16 -8.08 -7.38 4.99
N GLU A 17 -7.48 -8.28 5.76
CA GLU A 17 -6.96 -7.95 7.09
C GLU A 17 -5.73 -7.06 7.01
N ASN A 18 -4.84 -7.32 6.05
CA ASN A 18 -3.65 -6.51 5.85
C ASN A 18 -4.02 -5.11 5.41
N LEU A 19 -5.07 -4.97 4.58
CA LEU A 19 -5.60 -3.66 4.20
C LEU A 19 -6.14 -2.91 5.42
N LYS A 20 -6.92 -3.58 6.28
CA LYS A 20 -7.43 -2.95 7.51
C LYS A 20 -6.31 -2.47 8.41
N LYS A 21 -5.25 -3.27 8.58
CA LYS A 21 -4.07 -2.86 9.35
C LYS A 21 -3.41 -1.63 8.74
N SER A 22 -3.29 -1.61 7.41
CA SER A 22 -2.68 -0.49 6.68
C SER A 22 -3.49 0.79 6.86
N ILE A 23 -4.81 0.72 6.74
CA ILE A 23 -5.69 1.89 6.91
C ILE A 23 -5.60 2.43 8.35
N LYS A 24 -5.60 1.54 9.35
CA LYS A 24 -5.42 1.96 10.75
C LYS A 24 -4.07 2.62 10.97
N ALA A 25 -3.02 2.13 10.32
CA ALA A 25 -1.70 2.75 10.42
C ALA A 25 -1.71 4.17 9.82
N ILE A 26 -2.42 4.37 8.72
CA ILE A 26 -2.58 5.71 8.12
C ILE A 26 -3.28 6.65 9.10
N GLU A 27 -4.39 6.20 9.68
CA GLU A 27 -5.15 6.99 10.64
C GLU A 27 -4.31 7.37 11.86
N ARG A 28 -3.56 6.41 12.40
CA ARG A 28 -2.71 6.62 13.56
C ARG A 28 -1.55 7.57 13.25
N ALA A 29 -0.90 7.38 12.11
CA ALA A 29 0.19 8.25 11.69
C ALA A 29 -0.27 9.69 11.52
N ALA A 30 -1.43 9.88 10.90
CA ALA A 30 -2.00 11.22 10.73
C ALA A 30 -2.35 11.85 12.07
N ALA A 31 -2.93 11.09 13.01
CA ALA A 31 -3.23 11.56 14.35
C ALA A 31 -1.97 12.00 15.11
N ASP A 32 -0.84 11.33 14.84
CA ASP A 32 0.45 11.67 15.44
C ASP A 32 1.16 12.81 14.72
N GLY A 33 0.54 13.41 13.71
CA GLY A 33 1.09 14.55 12.99
C GLY A 33 2.02 14.21 11.84
N ALA A 34 2.06 12.95 11.40
CA ALA A 34 2.88 12.57 10.25
C ALA A 34 2.27 13.14 8.96
N GLN A 35 3.13 13.52 8.03
CA GLN A 35 2.74 14.07 6.73
C GLN A 35 2.88 13.05 5.62
N LEU A 36 3.61 11.96 5.87
CA LEU A 36 3.86 10.89 4.93
C LEU A 36 3.99 9.57 5.68
N ILE A 37 3.41 8.50 5.14
CA ILE A 37 3.58 7.15 5.68
C ILE A 37 4.10 6.22 4.60
N LEU A 38 5.16 5.47 4.93
CA LEU A 38 5.76 4.46 4.08
C LEU A 38 5.42 3.07 4.61
N PHE A 39 5.14 2.14 3.71
CA PHE A 39 4.79 0.76 4.03
C PHE A 39 5.88 -0.22 3.60
N PRO A 40 5.90 -1.43 4.17
CA PRO A 40 6.86 -2.45 3.76
C PRO A 40 6.53 -3.02 2.38
N GLU A 41 7.52 -3.65 1.75
CA GLU A 41 7.35 -4.30 0.45
C GLU A 41 6.30 -5.40 0.54
N VAL A 42 5.42 -5.46 -0.47
CA VAL A 42 4.36 -6.47 -0.61
C VAL A 42 3.52 -6.56 0.67
N GLN A 43 3.04 -5.41 1.15
CA GLN A 43 2.39 -5.29 2.46
C GLN A 43 1.05 -6.01 2.59
N LEU A 44 0.36 -6.29 1.47
CA LEU A 44 -1.00 -6.84 1.49
C LEU A 44 -1.05 -8.36 1.48
N THR A 45 0.06 -9.01 1.17
CA THR A 45 0.15 -10.45 1.06
C THR A 45 1.37 -10.95 1.82
N GLU A 46 1.47 -12.27 2.00
CA GLU A 46 2.74 -12.83 2.48
C GLU A 46 3.85 -12.51 1.49
N PHE A 47 5.09 -12.50 1.97
CA PHE A 47 6.24 -12.19 1.12
C PHE A 47 6.53 -13.39 0.20
N PHE A 48 5.75 -13.49 -0.89
CA PHE A 48 5.81 -14.61 -1.82
C PHE A 48 7.15 -14.79 -2.54
N PRO A 49 8.03 -13.77 -2.71
CA PRO A 49 9.35 -14.01 -3.29
C PRO A 49 10.21 -15.02 -2.53
N GLN A 50 9.91 -15.28 -1.25
CA GLN A 50 10.60 -16.31 -0.48
C GLN A 50 10.22 -17.74 -0.90
N TYR A 51 9.19 -17.89 -1.75
CA TYR A 51 8.71 -19.19 -2.23
C TYR A 51 8.88 -19.28 -3.75
N PRO A 52 10.11 -19.49 -4.25
CA PRO A 52 10.35 -19.51 -5.70
C PRO A 52 9.61 -20.66 -6.38
N GLY A 53 9.14 -20.42 -7.60
CA GLY A 53 8.42 -21.43 -8.38
C GLY A 53 6.92 -21.51 -8.09
N GLN A 54 6.41 -20.75 -7.13
CA GLN A 54 5.00 -20.72 -6.81
C GLN A 54 4.23 -19.84 -7.80
N ASP A 55 3.00 -20.25 -8.16
CA ASP A 55 2.10 -19.39 -8.92
C ASP A 55 1.58 -18.28 -8.03
N VAL A 56 1.93 -17.04 -8.36
CA VAL A 56 1.57 -15.87 -7.54
C VAL A 56 0.56 -14.96 -8.25
N ALA A 57 -0.04 -15.42 -9.33
CA ALA A 57 -1.01 -14.60 -10.08
C ALA A 57 -2.19 -14.14 -9.21
N HIS A 58 -2.60 -14.94 -8.22
CA HIS A 58 -3.70 -14.60 -7.33
C HIS A 58 -3.37 -13.46 -6.34
N TYR A 59 -2.10 -13.07 -6.22
CA TYR A 59 -1.71 -11.93 -5.39
C TYR A 59 -1.85 -10.59 -6.10
N ARG A 60 -2.12 -10.59 -7.39
CA ARG A 60 -2.17 -9.36 -8.20
C ARG A 60 -3.34 -8.47 -7.80
N ILE A 61 -3.08 -7.19 -7.73
CA ILE A 61 -4.06 -6.15 -7.45
C ILE A 61 -4.18 -5.27 -8.68
N GLU A 62 -5.40 -5.15 -9.23
CA GLU A 62 -5.64 -4.27 -10.37
C GLU A 62 -5.60 -2.80 -9.93
N ARG A 63 -5.17 -1.92 -10.84
CA ARG A 63 -5.06 -0.49 -10.52
C ARG A 63 -6.38 0.14 -10.09
N ASP A 64 -7.50 -0.31 -10.67
CA ASP A 64 -8.84 0.17 -10.34
C ASP A 64 -9.52 -0.62 -9.24
N SER A 65 -8.77 -1.49 -8.56
CA SER A 65 -9.26 -2.30 -7.45
C SER A 65 -9.80 -1.44 -6.31
N PRO A 66 -10.86 -1.90 -5.60
CA PRO A 66 -11.30 -1.26 -4.37
C PRO A 66 -10.19 -1.13 -3.32
N VAL A 67 -9.18 -2.01 -3.35
CA VAL A 67 -8.03 -1.95 -2.45
C VAL A 67 -7.24 -0.65 -2.69
N ILE A 68 -6.94 -0.34 -3.95
CA ILE A 68 -6.22 0.89 -4.29
C ILE A 68 -7.07 2.12 -3.93
N LYS A 69 -8.37 2.07 -4.22
CA LYS A 69 -9.29 3.15 -3.85
C LYS A 69 -9.32 3.38 -2.34
N ALA A 70 -9.25 2.30 -1.54
CA ALA A 70 -9.24 2.42 -0.09
C ALA A 70 -8.01 3.19 0.41
N PHE A 71 -6.85 2.95 -0.17
CA PHE A 71 -5.64 3.73 0.16
C PHE A 71 -5.79 5.19 -0.22
N CYS A 72 -6.31 5.46 -1.41
CA CYS A 72 -6.55 6.83 -1.86
C CYS A 72 -7.53 7.58 -0.96
N ASP A 73 -8.63 6.93 -0.60
CA ASP A 73 -9.64 7.51 0.29
C ASP A 73 -9.05 7.78 1.69
N ALA A 74 -8.27 6.84 2.22
CA ALA A 74 -7.64 7.01 3.53
C ALA A 74 -6.64 8.17 3.54
N ALA A 75 -5.84 8.31 2.50
CA ALA A 75 -4.89 9.41 2.36
C ALA A 75 -5.63 10.75 2.35
N ARG A 76 -6.69 10.84 1.55
CA ARG A 76 -7.51 12.06 1.46
C ARG A 76 -8.20 12.38 2.78
N ASP A 77 -8.87 11.39 3.37
CA ASP A 77 -9.68 11.61 4.57
C ASP A 77 -8.83 11.96 5.79
N ASN A 78 -7.58 11.55 5.79
CA ASN A 78 -6.64 11.81 6.89
C ASN A 78 -5.60 12.89 6.55
N HIS A 79 -5.68 13.49 5.35
CA HIS A 79 -4.78 14.55 4.90
C HIS A 79 -3.30 14.17 5.03
N ILE A 80 -2.95 12.96 4.61
CA ILE A 80 -1.60 12.43 4.70
C ILE A 80 -1.19 11.79 3.37
N MET A 81 0.05 11.98 2.97
CA MET A 81 0.60 11.26 1.82
C MET A 81 0.88 9.81 2.22
N ALA A 82 0.61 8.88 1.32
CA ALA A 82 0.82 7.46 1.60
C ALA A 82 1.57 6.79 0.45
N VAL A 83 2.48 5.88 0.80
CA VAL A 83 3.25 5.11 -0.18
C VAL A 83 3.04 3.62 0.10
N PRO A 84 1.88 3.06 -0.32
CA PRO A 84 1.67 1.63 -0.24
C PRO A 84 2.50 0.89 -1.29
N ASN A 85 2.87 -0.35 -0.99
CA ASN A 85 3.54 -1.23 -1.92
C ASN A 85 2.62 -2.41 -2.23
N VAL A 86 2.34 -2.65 -3.50
CA VAL A 86 1.40 -3.66 -3.93
C VAL A 86 1.94 -4.45 -5.12
N TYR A 87 1.48 -5.70 -5.26
CA TYR A 87 1.73 -6.49 -6.46
C TYR A 87 0.69 -6.09 -7.50
N LEU A 88 1.04 -5.04 -8.25
CA LEU A 88 0.11 -4.37 -9.16
C LEU A 88 0.02 -5.11 -10.49
N CYS A 89 -1.21 -5.29 -10.98
CA CYS A 89 -1.44 -5.75 -12.34
C CYS A 89 -1.93 -4.57 -13.19
N GLU A 90 -1.21 -4.28 -14.24
CA GLU A 90 -1.55 -3.19 -15.16
C GLU A 90 -1.31 -3.67 -16.58
N ASN A 91 -2.31 -3.53 -17.45
CA ASN A 91 -2.26 -4.00 -18.83
C ASN A 91 -1.87 -5.50 -18.93
N GLY A 92 -2.35 -6.29 -17.98
CA GLY A 92 -2.09 -7.73 -17.93
C GLY A 92 -0.71 -8.10 -17.42
N LYS A 93 0.12 -7.13 -17.02
CA LYS A 93 1.48 -7.38 -16.52
C LYS A 93 1.59 -7.10 -15.03
N PRO A 94 2.30 -7.96 -14.28
CA PRO A 94 2.51 -7.74 -12.85
C PRO A 94 3.73 -6.87 -12.59
N TYR A 95 3.60 -6.02 -11.57
CA TYR A 95 4.69 -5.16 -11.09
C TYR A 95 4.69 -5.13 -9.58
N ASP A 96 5.86 -5.25 -8.98
CA ASP A 96 6.06 -4.87 -7.59
C ASP A 96 6.16 -3.34 -7.60
N ALA A 97 5.12 -2.66 -7.14
CA ALA A 97 5.02 -1.21 -7.30
C ALA A 97 4.75 -0.52 -5.98
N SER A 98 5.49 0.55 -5.74
CA SER A 98 5.16 1.52 -4.72
C SER A 98 4.41 2.67 -5.38
N LEU A 99 3.24 3.00 -4.83
CA LEU A 99 2.40 4.09 -5.35
C LEU A 99 2.58 5.30 -4.44
N LEU A 100 2.79 6.47 -5.02
CA LEU A 100 2.80 7.70 -4.25
C LEU A 100 1.42 8.35 -4.36
N ILE A 101 0.71 8.41 -3.23
CA ILE A 101 -0.62 9.00 -3.13
C ILE A 101 -0.48 10.30 -2.36
N ASP A 102 -0.98 11.41 -2.93
CA ASP A 102 -0.93 12.69 -2.24
C ASP A 102 -2.05 12.83 -1.21
N SER A 103 -2.03 13.92 -0.47
CA SER A 103 -3.01 14.17 0.60
C SER A 103 -4.42 14.50 0.07
N ASP A 104 -4.58 14.65 -1.22
CA ASP A 104 -5.88 14.79 -1.87
C ASP A 104 -6.44 13.45 -2.32
N GLY A 105 -5.68 12.36 -2.14
CA GLY A 105 -6.09 11.03 -2.54
C GLY A 105 -5.77 10.68 -3.99
N ASP A 106 -4.93 11.46 -4.64
CA ASP A 106 -4.54 11.20 -6.03
C ASP A 106 -3.22 10.45 -6.11
N ILE A 107 -3.13 9.50 -7.03
CA ILE A 107 -1.88 8.80 -7.31
C ILE A 107 -1.04 9.70 -8.22
N ILE A 108 0.06 10.22 -7.68
CA ILE A 108 0.91 11.17 -8.41
C ILE A 108 2.22 10.59 -8.89
N GLY A 109 2.51 9.34 -8.53
CA GLY A 109 3.72 8.68 -8.98
C GLY A 109 3.73 7.21 -8.62
N ARG A 110 4.68 6.47 -9.20
CA ARG A 110 4.92 5.08 -8.85
C ARG A 110 6.36 4.72 -9.14
N ALA A 111 6.86 3.72 -8.40
CA ALA A 111 8.17 3.13 -8.64
C ALA A 111 8.01 1.62 -8.73
N HIS A 112 8.69 1.02 -9.70
CA HIS A 112 8.74 -0.44 -9.86
C HIS A 112 10.06 -0.96 -9.31
N VAL A 113 10.01 -2.13 -8.75
CA VAL A 113 11.21 -2.82 -8.26
C VAL A 113 11.59 -3.93 -9.23
#